data_241033dbb5819a834cd535b5fa5d972b
#
_entry.id   241033dbb5819a834cd535b5fa5d972b
#
_cell.length_a   1.000
_cell.length_b   1.000
_cell.length_c   1.000
_cell.angle_alpha   90.00
_cell.angle_beta   90.00
_cell.angle_gamma   90.00
#
_symmetry.space_group_name_H-M   'P 1'
#
loop_
_entity.id
_entity.type
_entity.pdbx_description
1 polymer ?
#
loop_
_entity_poly.entity_id
_entity_poly.type
_entity_poly.pdbx_seq_one_letter_code
_entity_poly.pdbx_strand_id
1 'polypeptide(L)'
;VTGATICGLARAGAKDIERAAEALRPAERKRIHTFISTSALHMKYKLQMEPDDVYQAVIDSVTLARKFTDDVEWSCEDGTRTEPDFMARCVEAAIKAGATTVNIPDTVGYSAPEEFGAIIARLFERVPNIDKAIISTHCHNDLGLAVANSLAGVVNGARQVECTINGMGERAGNAALEEIVMALRTRQDLLPYTTNID
;
A
#
# COMPACT_ATOMS: atom_id res chain seq x y z
N VAL A 1 9.68 -7.36 20.14
CA VAL A 1 8.29 -6.91 20.10
C VAL A 1 7.43 -8.17 19.95
N THR A 2 6.61 -8.46 20.95
CA THR A 2 5.70 -9.60 20.93
C THR A 2 4.32 -9.16 20.38
N GLY A 3 3.68 -10.00 19.56
CA GLY A 3 2.33 -9.75 19.07
C GLY A 3 2.20 -8.90 17.79
N ALA A 4 3.22 -8.13 17.41
CA ALA A 4 3.23 -7.38 16.15
C ALA A 4 3.94 -8.13 15.03
N THR A 5 3.55 -7.91 13.79
CA THR A 5 4.33 -8.30 12.62
C THR A 5 5.36 -7.21 12.31
N ILE A 6 6.63 -7.60 12.23
CA ILE A 6 7.71 -6.66 11.91
C ILE A 6 7.85 -6.59 10.39
N CYS A 7 7.74 -5.37 9.85
CA CYS A 7 7.80 -5.13 8.42
C CYS A 7 9.14 -4.51 8.00
N GLY A 8 9.72 -5.00 6.93
CA GLY A 8 10.88 -4.40 6.27
C GLY A 8 10.52 -3.90 4.88
N LEU A 9 10.73 -2.60 4.63
CA LEU A 9 10.50 -1.97 3.35
C LEU A 9 11.70 -2.14 2.43
N ALA A 10 11.45 -2.54 1.17
CA ALA A 10 12.48 -2.77 0.17
C ALA A 10 12.02 -2.30 -1.21
N ARG A 11 12.88 -1.62 -1.95
CA ARG A 11 12.65 -1.37 -3.39
C ARG A 11 12.59 -2.71 -4.15
N ALA A 12 11.96 -2.71 -5.33
CA ALA A 12 11.81 -3.89 -6.19
C ALA A 12 13.14 -4.36 -6.82
N GLY A 13 14.17 -4.51 -6.00
CA GLY A 13 15.50 -4.98 -6.39
C GLY A 13 15.97 -6.10 -5.47
N ALA A 14 16.64 -7.11 -6.04
CA ALA A 14 17.05 -8.31 -5.30
C ALA A 14 17.86 -7.97 -4.05
N LYS A 15 18.83 -7.05 -4.16
CA LYS A 15 19.69 -6.66 -3.02
C LYS A 15 18.90 -6.07 -1.85
N ASP A 16 17.90 -5.23 -2.13
CA ASP A 16 17.09 -4.58 -1.09
C ASP A 16 16.18 -5.62 -0.41
N ILE A 17 15.55 -6.49 -1.19
CA ILE A 17 14.67 -7.55 -0.68
C ILE A 17 15.44 -8.57 0.18
N GLU A 18 16.61 -9.01 -0.30
CA GLU A 18 17.49 -9.91 0.45
C GLU A 18 17.98 -9.27 1.75
N ARG A 19 18.30 -7.98 1.72
CA ARG A 19 18.71 -7.23 2.92
C ARG A 19 17.56 -7.09 3.91
N ALA A 20 16.35 -6.80 3.45
CA ALA A 20 15.16 -6.78 4.32
C ALA A 20 14.91 -8.16 4.94
N ALA A 21 15.00 -9.23 4.15
CA ALA A 21 14.85 -10.59 4.63
C ALA A 21 15.89 -10.95 5.70
N GLU A 22 17.14 -10.55 5.51
CA GLU A 22 18.21 -10.74 6.49
C GLU A 22 17.91 -9.99 7.81
N ALA A 23 17.53 -8.72 7.71
CA ALA A 23 17.22 -7.90 8.89
C ALA A 23 16.01 -8.45 9.67
N LEU A 24 15.06 -9.07 9.00
CA LEU A 24 13.86 -9.64 9.59
C LEU A 24 14.04 -11.05 10.17
N ARG A 25 15.22 -11.68 10.05
CA ARG A 25 15.46 -13.04 10.56
C ARG A 25 15.06 -13.23 12.03
N PRO A 26 15.37 -12.30 12.97
CA PRO A 26 15.00 -12.49 14.37
C PRO A 26 13.52 -12.26 14.67
N ALA A 27 12.74 -11.75 13.74
CA ALA A 27 11.31 -11.49 13.95
C ALA A 27 10.51 -12.79 13.93
N GLU A 28 9.64 -12.98 14.93
CA GLU A 28 8.72 -14.12 15.01
C GLU A 28 7.70 -14.07 13.87
N ARG A 29 7.06 -12.92 13.67
CA ARG A 29 6.20 -12.63 12.52
C ARG A 29 6.82 -11.51 11.71
N LYS A 30 6.96 -11.73 10.41
CA LYS A 30 7.66 -10.81 9.53
C LYS A 30 6.91 -10.60 8.23
N ARG A 31 6.98 -9.37 7.74
CA ARG A 31 6.46 -8.95 6.43
C ARG A 31 7.60 -8.32 5.63
N ILE A 32 7.68 -8.65 4.36
CA ILE A 32 8.48 -7.89 3.40
C ILE A 32 7.52 -7.04 2.59
N HIS A 33 7.73 -5.72 2.65
CA HIS A 33 6.97 -4.76 1.86
C HIS A 33 7.86 -4.28 0.71
N THR A 34 7.56 -4.68 -0.51
CA THR A 34 8.30 -4.24 -1.70
C THR A 34 7.47 -3.29 -2.54
N PHE A 35 8.12 -2.36 -3.25
CA PHE A 35 7.44 -1.35 -4.05
C PHE A 35 8.22 -0.96 -5.30
N ILE A 36 7.49 -0.50 -6.30
CA ILE A 36 8.02 0.15 -7.49
C ILE A 36 7.04 1.22 -7.96
N SER A 37 7.56 2.31 -8.51
CA SER A 37 6.72 3.38 -9.06
C SER A 37 6.02 2.93 -10.34
N THR A 38 4.71 3.22 -10.44
CA THR A 38 3.89 2.82 -11.58
C THR A 38 3.33 3.99 -12.39
N SER A 39 3.50 5.24 -11.92
CA SER A 39 3.07 6.41 -12.68
C SER A 39 3.95 6.66 -13.91
N ALA A 40 3.38 7.13 -14.99
CA ALA A 40 4.10 7.46 -16.22
C ALA A 40 5.23 8.44 -15.98
N LEU A 41 5.04 9.42 -15.07
CA LEU A 41 6.05 10.39 -14.67
C LEU A 41 7.28 9.71 -14.07
N HIS A 42 7.05 8.82 -13.08
CA HIS A 42 8.14 8.13 -12.40
C HIS A 42 8.79 7.05 -13.25
N MET A 43 8.03 6.31 -14.05
CA MET A 43 8.59 5.35 -15.00
C MET A 43 9.60 6.05 -15.94
N LYS A 44 9.20 7.19 -16.51
CA LYS A 44 10.02 7.94 -17.47
C LYS A 44 11.26 8.61 -16.84
N TYR A 45 11.08 9.34 -15.73
CA TYR A 45 12.13 10.24 -15.22
C TYR A 45 12.90 9.67 -14.02
N LYS A 46 12.28 8.83 -13.19
CA LYS A 46 12.90 8.24 -12.00
C LYS A 46 13.50 6.86 -12.29
N LEU A 47 12.71 5.98 -12.89
CA LEU A 47 13.12 4.60 -13.15
C LEU A 47 13.84 4.44 -14.48
N GLN A 48 13.51 5.28 -15.47
CA GLN A 48 13.96 5.15 -16.86
C GLN A 48 13.66 3.74 -17.42
N MET A 49 12.44 3.27 -17.16
CA MET A 49 11.94 1.95 -17.53
C MET A 49 10.65 2.09 -18.35
N GLU A 50 10.47 1.18 -19.30
CA GLU A 50 9.21 1.04 -20.02
C GLU A 50 8.14 0.34 -19.14
N PRO A 51 6.84 0.55 -19.40
CA PRO A 51 5.77 -0.04 -18.59
C PRO A 51 5.84 -1.57 -18.46
N ASP A 52 6.23 -2.28 -19.52
CA ASP A 52 6.34 -3.74 -19.49
C ASP A 52 7.53 -4.22 -18.62
N ASP A 53 8.62 -3.45 -18.56
CA ASP A 53 9.74 -3.72 -17.65
C ASP A 53 9.34 -3.51 -16.19
N VAL A 54 8.57 -2.45 -15.91
CA VAL A 54 8.00 -2.20 -14.56
C VAL A 54 7.04 -3.32 -14.18
N TYR A 55 6.16 -3.74 -15.08
CA TYR A 55 5.25 -4.86 -14.87
C TYR A 55 6.01 -6.16 -14.54
N GLN A 56 7.09 -6.46 -15.26
CA GLN A 56 7.92 -7.62 -14.95
C GLN A 56 8.60 -7.49 -13.59
N ALA A 57 9.10 -6.30 -13.24
CA ALA A 57 9.72 -6.04 -11.94
C ALA A 57 8.74 -6.22 -10.76
N VAL A 58 7.45 -5.94 -10.94
CA VAL A 58 6.40 -6.26 -9.96
C VAL A 58 6.39 -7.76 -9.68
N ILE A 59 6.31 -8.58 -10.72
CA ILE A 59 6.27 -10.05 -10.60
C ILE A 59 7.53 -10.58 -9.93
N ASP A 60 8.69 -10.14 -10.40
CA ASP A 60 9.98 -10.64 -9.93
C ASP A 60 10.22 -10.30 -8.46
N SER A 61 9.91 -9.05 -8.06
CA SER A 61 10.12 -8.58 -6.68
C SER A 61 9.22 -9.32 -5.68
N VAL A 62 7.94 -9.48 -6.00
CA VAL A 62 7.00 -10.22 -5.14
C VAL A 62 7.38 -11.70 -5.07
N THR A 63 7.70 -12.31 -6.22
CA THR A 63 8.15 -13.71 -6.28
C THR A 63 9.42 -13.93 -5.46
N LEU A 64 10.36 -12.99 -5.48
CA LEU A 64 11.57 -13.07 -4.68
C LEU A 64 11.25 -12.93 -3.18
N ALA A 65 10.45 -11.95 -2.80
CA ALA A 65 10.05 -11.72 -1.40
C ALA A 65 9.34 -12.94 -0.80
N ARG A 66 8.51 -13.62 -1.60
CA ARG A 66 7.82 -14.87 -1.21
C ARG A 66 8.75 -16.02 -0.85
N LYS A 67 10.00 -16.02 -1.28
CA LYS A 67 10.99 -17.03 -0.87
C LYS A 67 11.42 -16.90 0.58
N PHE A 68 11.18 -15.74 1.21
CA PHE A 68 11.64 -15.44 2.56
C PHE A 68 10.51 -15.35 3.60
N THR A 69 9.28 -15.08 3.16
CA THR A 69 8.10 -14.98 4.04
C THR A 69 6.81 -15.23 3.28
N ASP A 70 5.80 -15.70 3.99
CA ASP A 70 4.45 -15.89 3.44
C ASP A 70 3.62 -14.58 3.51
N ASP A 71 4.06 -13.57 4.24
CA ASP A 71 3.42 -12.26 4.34
C ASP A 71 4.22 -11.25 3.50
N VAL A 72 3.74 -10.98 2.29
CA VAL A 72 4.34 -10.03 1.37
C VAL A 72 3.34 -8.92 1.04
N GLU A 73 3.76 -7.70 1.26
CA GLU A 73 3.05 -6.50 0.84
C GLU A 73 3.71 -5.89 -0.39
N TRP A 74 2.91 -5.44 -1.36
CA TRP A 74 3.38 -4.72 -2.53
C TRP A 74 2.68 -3.39 -2.67
N SER A 75 3.44 -2.32 -3.02
CA SER A 75 2.90 -0.98 -3.29
C SER A 75 3.18 -0.52 -4.70
N CYS A 76 2.17 0.07 -5.35
CA CYS A 76 2.32 0.87 -6.56
C CYS A 76 2.70 2.31 -6.20
N GLU A 77 3.98 2.60 -5.96
CA GLU A 77 4.40 3.96 -5.62
C GLU A 77 3.87 4.97 -6.66
N ASP A 78 3.38 6.12 -6.17
CA ASP A 78 2.70 7.14 -6.96
C ASP A 78 1.39 6.64 -7.60
N GLY A 79 0.67 5.81 -6.83
CA GLY A 79 -0.53 5.10 -7.29
C GLY A 79 -1.62 6.03 -7.79
N THR A 80 -1.90 7.13 -7.09
CA THR A 80 -2.97 8.06 -7.47
C THR A 80 -2.72 8.78 -8.80
N ARG A 81 -1.48 8.79 -9.30
CA ARG A 81 -1.11 9.32 -10.62
C ARG A 81 -0.81 8.22 -11.66
N THR A 82 -1.05 6.97 -11.29
CA THR A 82 -0.89 5.83 -12.21
C THR A 82 -2.10 5.70 -13.13
N GLU A 83 -1.85 5.36 -14.39
CA GLU A 83 -2.92 5.06 -15.34
C GLU A 83 -3.77 3.89 -14.81
N PRO A 84 -5.12 4.01 -14.77
CA PRO A 84 -5.97 3.05 -14.06
C PRO A 84 -5.90 1.61 -14.55
N ASP A 85 -5.78 1.38 -15.87
CA ASP A 85 -5.71 0.02 -16.42
C ASP A 85 -4.34 -0.61 -16.16
N PHE A 86 -3.28 0.21 -16.19
CA PHE A 86 -1.94 -0.25 -15.83
C PHE A 86 -1.83 -0.58 -14.35
N MET A 87 -2.43 0.24 -13.47
CA MET A 87 -2.51 -0.07 -12.04
C MET A 87 -3.23 -1.40 -11.80
N ALA A 88 -4.41 -1.61 -12.41
CA ALA A 88 -5.16 -2.85 -12.25
C ALA A 88 -4.36 -4.08 -12.70
N ARG A 89 -3.65 -3.98 -13.84
CA ARG A 89 -2.73 -5.04 -14.33
C ARG A 89 -1.61 -5.34 -13.33
N CYS A 90 -0.98 -4.32 -12.77
CA CYS A 90 0.10 -4.49 -11.79
C CYS A 90 -0.42 -5.10 -10.47
N VAL A 91 -1.58 -4.66 -9.98
CA VAL A 91 -2.23 -5.23 -8.80
C VAL A 91 -2.56 -6.70 -8.99
N GLU A 92 -3.19 -7.07 -10.12
CA GLU A 92 -3.47 -8.46 -10.46
C GLU A 92 -2.20 -9.31 -10.48
N ALA A 93 -1.14 -8.80 -11.12
CA ALA A 93 0.14 -9.49 -11.22
C ALA A 93 0.82 -9.67 -9.86
N ALA A 94 0.81 -8.64 -8.99
CA ALA A 94 1.35 -8.72 -7.65
C ALA A 94 0.64 -9.79 -6.81
N ILE A 95 -0.69 -9.82 -6.84
CA ILE A 95 -1.50 -10.83 -6.14
C ILE A 95 -1.20 -12.24 -6.70
N LYS A 96 -1.15 -12.38 -8.02
CA LYS A 96 -0.81 -13.65 -8.67
C LYS A 96 0.60 -14.14 -8.34
N ALA A 97 1.56 -13.24 -8.17
CA ALA A 97 2.93 -13.55 -7.75
C ALA A 97 3.01 -13.89 -6.25
N GLY A 98 1.95 -13.63 -5.46
CA GLY A 98 1.83 -14.04 -4.07
C GLY A 98 1.81 -12.90 -3.04
N ALA A 99 1.57 -11.65 -3.45
CA ALA A 99 1.31 -10.58 -2.50
C ALA A 99 0.02 -10.88 -1.70
N THR A 100 0.11 -10.80 -0.38
CA THR A 100 -1.02 -10.98 0.54
C THR A 100 -1.68 -9.65 0.91
N THR A 101 -0.97 -8.56 0.69
CA THR A 101 -1.46 -7.19 0.85
C THR A 101 -1.00 -6.35 -0.34
N VAL A 102 -1.89 -5.53 -0.86
CA VAL A 102 -1.58 -4.54 -1.91
C VAL A 102 -1.93 -3.16 -1.39
N ASN A 103 -0.93 -2.29 -1.34
CA ASN A 103 -1.07 -0.95 -0.82
C ASN A 103 -1.13 0.08 -1.94
N ILE A 104 -2.11 0.99 -1.86
CA ILE A 104 -2.35 2.05 -2.83
C ILE A 104 -1.98 3.39 -2.19
N PRO A 105 -0.86 4.01 -2.61
CA PRO A 105 -0.41 5.25 -2.02
C PRO A 105 -0.88 6.50 -2.77
N ASP A 106 -1.35 7.48 -2.02
CA ASP A 106 -1.38 8.87 -2.42
C ASP A 106 -0.03 9.52 -2.04
N THR A 107 0.98 9.24 -2.87
CA THR A 107 2.38 9.56 -2.59
C THR A 107 2.65 11.05 -2.52
N VAL A 108 1.95 11.86 -3.31
CA VAL A 108 2.11 13.32 -3.30
C VAL A 108 1.09 14.04 -2.42
N GLY A 109 0.14 13.31 -1.83
CA GLY A 109 -0.82 13.84 -0.87
C GLY A 109 -1.79 14.88 -1.45
N TYR A 110 -2.21 14.71 -2.70
CA TYR A 110 -3.00 15.73 -3.42
C TYR A 110 -4.41 15.27 -3.80
N SER A 111 -4.75 14.00 -3.58
CA SER A 111 -6.06 13.46 -3.92
C SER A 111 -7.16 13.98 -2.99
N ALA A 112 -8.36 14.17 -3.53
CA ALA A 112 -9.56 14.38 -2.72
C ALA A 112 -10.16 13.04 -2.27
N PRO A 113 -10.94 12.99 -1.15
CA PRO A 113 -11.47 11.73 -0.62
C PRO A 113 -12.33 10.94 -1.60
N GLU A 114 -13.18 11.63 -2.36
CA GLU A 114 -14.04 10.99 -3.37
C GLU A 114 -13.21 10.36 -4.50
N GLU A 115 -12.15 11.04 -4.93
CA GLU A 115 -11.22 10.56 -5.95
C GLU A 115 -10.46 9.33 -5.45
N PHE A 116 -9.89 9.40 -4.25
CA PHE A 116 -9.14 8.29 -3.67
C PHE A 116 -10.04 7.07 -3.42
N GLY A 117 -11.23 7.29 -2.87
CA GLY A 117 -12.24 6.24 -2.68
C GLY A 117 -12.62 5.57 -4.00
N ALA A 118 -12.82 6.35 -5.08
CA ALA A 118 -13.15 5.82 -6.40
C ALA A 118 -12.00 4.99 -7.00
N ILE A 119 -10.74 5.33 -6.73
CA ILE A 119 -9.59 4.49 -7.14
C ILE A 119 -9.70 3.11 -6.50
N ILE A 120 -9.94 3.04 -5.18
CA ILE A 120 -10.08 1.77 -4.48
C ILE A 120 -11.27 0.96 -5.00
N ALA A 121 -12.45 1.59 -5.12
CA ALA A 121 -13.65 0.92 -5.66
C ALA A 121 -13.40 0.32 -7.05
N ARG A 122 -12.75 1.07 -7.94
CA ARG A 122 -12.41 0.62 -9.29
C ARG A 122 -11.49 -0.60 -9.31
N LEU A 123 -10.57 -0.73 -8.35
CA LEU A 123 -9.74 -1.93 -8.26
C LEU A 123 -10.57 -3.17 -7.93
N PHE A 124 -11.56 -3.05 -7.03
CA PHE A 124 -12.50 -4.16 -6.73
C PHE A 124 -13.36 -4.55 -7.92
N GLU A 125 -13.65 -3.61 -8.83
CA GLU A 125 -14.40 -3.89 -10.05
C GLU A 125 -13.56 -4.55 -11.14
N ARG A 126 -12.26 -4.20 -11.24
CA ARG A 126 -11.42 -4.53 -12.39
C ARG A 126 -10.43 -5.66 -12.17
N VAL A 127 -10.03 -5.91 -10.93
CA VAL A 127 -8.99 -6.90 -10.61
C VAL A 127 -9.64 -8.24 -10.25
N PRO A 128 -9.52 -9.26 -11.11
CA PRO A 128 -10.29 -10.51 -10.96
C PRO A 128 -9.94 -11.33 -9.73
N ASN A 129 -8.73 -11.14 -9.17
CA ASN A 129 -8.23 -11.88 -8.02
C ASN A 129 -8.07 -11.00 -6.77
N ILE A 130 -8.77 -9.86 -6.71
CA ILE A 130 -8.66 -8.87 -5.64
C ILE A 130 -9.02 -9.45 -4.26
N ASP A 131 -9.91 -10.42 -4.22
CA ASP A 131 -10.37 -11.13 -3.03
C ASP A 131 -9.28 -11.96 -2.34
N LYS A 132 -8.16 -12.23 -3.02
CA LYS A 132 -7.03 -13.01 -2.49
C LYS A 132 -6.01 -12.17 -1.73
N ALA A 133 -6.17 -10.86 -1.67
CA ALA A 133 -5.29 -9.96 -0.94
C ALA A 133 -6.07 -8.91 -0.15
N ILE A 134 -5.45 -8.38 0.88
CA ILE A 134 -5.93 -7.21 1.60
C ILE A 134 -5.54 -5.96 0.81
N ILE A 135 -6.49 -5.07 0.56
CA ILE A 135 -6.18 -3.75 0.01
C ILE A 135 -5.89 -2.79 1.15
N SER A 136 -4.77 -2.10 1.04
CA SER A 136 -4.25 -1.13 1.99
C SER A 136 -4.26 0.27 1.39
N THR A 137 -4.35 1.27 2.24
CA THR A 137 -4.21 2.69 1.87
C THR A 137 -3.00 3.31 2.55
N HIS A 138 -2.31 4.19 1.83
CA HIS A 138 -1.22 5.00 2.36
C HIS A 138 -1.38 6.43 1.84
N CYS A 139 -1.63 7.40 2.71
CA CYS A 139 -1.92 8.77 2.30
C CYS A 139 -1.00 9.76 2.98
N HIS A 140 -0.34 10.62 2.16
CA HIS A 140 0.41 11.78 2.63
C HIS A 140 -0.53 12.96 2.86
N ASN A 141 -0.09 13.92 3.67
CA ASN A 141 -0.95 14.96 4.25
C ASN A 141 -0.71 16.37 3.68
N ASP A 142 -0.20 16.46 2.46
CA ASP A 142 0.20 17.72 1.84
C ASP A 142 -0.97 18.70 1.70
N LEU A 143 -2.18 18.23 1.47
CA LEU A 143 -3.40 19.03 1.47
C LEU A 143 -4.22 18.93 2.77
N GLY A 144 -3.70 18.25 3.81
CA GLY A 144 -4.44 18.03 5.05
C GLY A 144 -5.57 16.99 4.93
N LEU A 145 -5.52 16.09 3.94
CA LEU A 145 -6.60 15.15 3.63
C LEU A 145 -6.22 13.68 3.87
N ALA A 146 -5.06 13.39 4.43
CA ALA A 146 -4.56 12.03 4.56
C ALA A 146 -5.51 11.09 5.32
N VAL A 147 -6.06 11.56 6.45
CA VAL A 147 -7.03 10.79 7.25
C VAL A 147 -8.35 10.60 6.48
N ALA A 148 -8.85 11.67 5.86
CA ALA A 148 -10.09 11.61 5.08
C ALA A 148 -9.96 10.67 3.88
N ASN A 149 -8.84 10.70 3.16
CA ASN A 149 -8.54 9.80 2.05
C ASN A 149 -8.44 8.34 2.52
N SER A 150 -7.74 8.09 3.63
CA SER A 150 -7.62 6.75 4.21
C SER A 150 -8.98 6.17 4.60
N LEU A 151 -9.84 6.97 5.24
CA LEU A 151 -11.21 6.55 5.59
C LEU A 151 -12.07 6.33 4.34
N ALA A 152 -11.94 7.17 3.32
CA ALA A 152 -12.61 6.98 2.04
C ALA A 152 -12.20 5.65 1.39
N GLY A 153 -10.92 5.29 1.46
CA GLY A 153 -10.43 3.99 1.01
C GLY A 153 -11.03 2.83 1.79
N VAL A 154 -11.14 2.94 3.12
CA VAL A 154 -11.78 1.92 3.98
C VAL A 154 -13.25 1.73 3.61
N VAL A 155 -14.00 2.81 3.41
CA VAL A 155 -15.41 2.76 2.98
C VAL A 155 -15.56 2.05 1.63
N ASN A 156 -14.58 2.19 0.75
CA ASN A 156 -14.57 1.59 -0.59
C ASN A 156 -13.87 0.21 -0.67
N GLY A 157 -13.56 -0.43 0.46
CA GLY A 157 -13.13 -1.83 0.47
C GLY A 157 -11.75 -2.08 1.06
N ALA A 158 -10.91 -1.09 1.32
CA ALA A 158 -9.63 -1.29 1.98
C ALA A 158 -9.83 -1.82 3.41
N ARG A 159 -8.90 -2.66 3.87
CA ARG A 159 -8.94 -3.28 5.21
C ARG A 159 -7.63 -3.14 5.98
N GLN A 160 -6.66 -2.45 5.42
CA GLN A 160 -5.45 -1.98 6.08
C GLN A 160 -5.29 -0.50 5.82
N VAL A 161 -4.78 0.24 6.80
CA VAL A 161 -4.37 1.64 6.67
C VAL A 161 -2.95 1.77 7.17
N GLU A 162 -2.05 2.24 6.31
CA GLU A 162 -0.73 2.70 6.72
C GLU A 162 -0.85 4.12 7.28
N CYS A 163 -0.49 4.27 8.53
CA CYS A 163 -0.57 5.54 9.25
C CYS A 163 0.54 5.62 10.30
N THR A 164 0.76 6.78 10.86
CA THR A 164 1.81 7.00 11.84
C THR A 164 1.29 7.71 13.07
N ILE A 165 1.94 7.49 14.22
CA ILE A 165 1.63 8.22 15.45
C ILE A 165 1.81 9.73 15.21
N ASN A 166 0.81 10.52 15.55
CA ASN A 166 0.75 11.98 15.31
C ASN A 166 0.88 12.38 13.84
N GLY A 167 0.66 11.48 12.89
CA GLY A 167 0.81 11.77 11.47
C GLY A 167 2.24 12.11 11.04
N MET A 168 3.25 11.74 11.82
CA MET A 168 4.65 12.04 11.50
C MET A 168 5.07 11.34 10.21
N GLY A 169 5.70 12.09 9.28
CA GLY A 169 6.12 11.54 8.00
C GLY A 169 6.77 12.58 7.10
N GLU A 170 6.98 12.23 5.85
CA GLU A 170 7.57 13.11 4.84
C GLU A 170 6.73 14.37 4.63
N ARG A 171 7.39 15.49 4.41
CA ARG A 171 6.82 16.81 4.09
C ARG A 171 5.80 17.27 5.15
N ALA A 172 4.49 17.22 4.82
CA ALA A 172 3.41 17.58 5.73
C ALA A 172 2.92 16.42 6.62
N GLY A 173 3.51 15.24 6.48
CA GLY A 173 3.20 14.04 7.26
C GLY A 173 2.31 13.02 6.54
N ASN A 174 1.87 12.03 7.30
CA ASN A 174 1.00 10.95 6.89
C ASN A 174 -0.36 11.02 7.60
N ALA A 175 -1.25 10.09 7.32
CA ALA A 175 -2.45 9.90 8.13
C ALA A 175 -2.08 9.63 9.60
N ALA A 176 -2.72 10.31 10.54
CA ALA A 176 -2.50 10.11 11.97
C ALA A 176 -3.26 8.87 12.47
N LEU A 177 -2.53 7.95 13.12
CA LEU A 177 -3.09 6.70 13.65
C LEU A 177 -4.26 6.95 14.61
N GLU A 178 -4.07 7.86 15.56
CA GLU A 178 -5.06 8.21 16.57
C GLU A 178 -6.34 8.80 15.96
N GLU A 179 -6.22 9.59 14.90
CA GLU A 179 -7.37 10.18 14.21
C GLU A 179 -8.18 9.08 13.48
N ILE A 180 -7.52 8.14 12.80
CA ILE A 180 -8.17 6.99 12.17
C ILE A 180 -8.90 6.16 13.23
N VAL A 181 -8.22 5.78 14.32
CA VAL A 181 -8.80 4.96 15.38
C VAL A 181 -10.00 5.65 16.03
N MET A 182 -9.87 6.94 16.34
CA MET A 182 -10.95 7.71 16.96
C MET A 182 -12.13 7.95 16.02
N ALA A 183 -11.88 8.16 14.73
CA ALA A 183 -12.96 8.26 13.74
C ALA A 183 -13.78 6.96 13.69
N LEU A 184 -13.13 5.79 13.66
CA LEU A 184 -13.80 4.49 13.66
C LEU A 184 -14.57 4.25 14.96
N ARG A 185 -14.04 4.64 16.12
CA ARG A 185 -14.69 4.47 17.42
C ARG A 185 -15.89 5.40 17.64
N THR A 186 -15.77 6.66 17.19
CA THR A 186 -16.80 7.68 17.47
C THR A 186 -17.91 7.72 16.43
N ARG A 187 -17.64 7.27 15.21
CA ARG A 187 -18.57 7.34 14.08
C ARG A 187 -18.96 5.96 13.56
N GLN A 188 -19.20 5.00 14.46
CA GLN A 188 -19.68 3.66 14.10
C GLN A 188 -21.02 3.67 13.36
N ASP A 189 -21.80 4.76 13.51
CA ASP A 189 -23.01 5.02 12.75
C ASP A 189 -22.75 5.14 11.22
N LEU A 190 -21.61 5.68 10.83
CA LEU A 190 -21.18 5.85 9.42
C LEU A 190 -20.05 4.90 9.02
N LEU A 191 -19.22 4.52 9.97
CA LEU A 191 -18.00 3.73 9.77
C LEU A 191 -18.10 2.43 10.59
N PRO A 192 -18.89 1.44 10.16
CA PRO A 192 -19.13 0.21 10.91
C PRO A 192 -17.93 -0.76 10.83
N TYR A 193 -16.75 -0.24 11.09
CA TYR A 193 -15.47 -0.95 11.08
C TYR A 193 -14.84 -0.93 12.47
N THR A 194 -14.05 -1.94 12.79
CA THR A 194 -13.36 -2.06 14.08
C THR A 194 -11.86 -2.20 13.90
N THR A 195 -11.12 -1.87 14.94
CA THR A 195 -9.68 -2.09 15.05
C THR A 195 -9.37 -2.66 16.42
N ASN A 196 -8.28 -3.44 16.51
CA ASN A 196 -7.77 -4.00 17.77
C ASN A 196 -6.74 -3.08 18.46
N ILE A 197 -6.59 -1.85 17.98
CA ILE A 197 -5.71 -0.85 18.62
C ILE A 197 -6.46 -0.25 19.81
N ASP A 198 -5.83 -0.32 20.98
CA ASP A 198 -6.34 0.21 22.26
C ASP A 198 -5.94 1.68 22.47
#